data_8b792137bbcc065d85da9a2ab486d0bd
#
_entry.id   8b792137bbcc065d85da9a2ab486d0bd
#
_cell.length_a   1.000
_cell.length_b   1.000
_cell.length_c   1.000
_cell.angle_alpha   90.00
_cell.angle_beta   90.00
_cell.angle_gamma   90.00
#
_symmetry.space_group_name_H-M   'P 1'
#
loop_
_entity.id
_entity.type
_entity.pdbx_description
1 polymer ?
#
loop_
_entity_poly.entity_id
_entity_poly.type
_entity_poly.pdbx_seq_one_letter_code
_entity_poly.pdbx_strand_id
1 'polypeptide(L)'
;GAVRDGRGKGGWPGEYARRVAAGEKYEGRIDPARRYRPQSPPRPGLGYRVIHQERELFVVEKQPRLLSVPTPLRQEEDSLVERLLEAERARGVRRPALYALHRRDWDTSGLLLFARSRRAFEALEAQFVTRTIERIYTAVATGRVEPDEGRFQSRLVEDRRSLKVHSTRRPGEGKEAITEYKVTERLPRATVLSISLRTGRRNQIRVHLAEAGHPLIGDRSYGKPSPIIGRTALHARILRFLHPITGRRVEFESAPPRDIRHLIKVLRKEEPAGPAPHRPAPHPPAAAAAEKVRVRARPRRAGRRGKRPG
;
A
#
# COMPACT_ATOMS: atom_id res chain seq x y z
N GLY A 1 -3.13 -0.30 44.72
CA GLY A 1 -4.39 -0.67 44.14
C GLY A 1 -4.17 -1.65 43.01
N ALA A 2 -4.74 -2.84 43.10
CA ALA A 2 -4.55 -3.92 42.15
C ALA A 2 -4.99 -3.51 40.74
N VAL A 3 -4.07 -3.58 39.78
CA VAL A 3 -4.36 -3.46 38.35
C VAL A 3 -5.23 -4.66 37.98
N ARG A 4 -6.52 -4.45 37.80
CA ARG A 4 -7.42 -5.48 37.25
C ARG A 4 -7.00 -5.77 35.83
N ASP A 5 -6.55 -6.99 35.60
CA ASP A 5 -6.31 -7.60 34.32
C ASP A 5 -7.56 -7.44 33.43
N GLY A 6 -7.41 -6.74 32.33
CA GLY A 6 -8.52 -6.30 31.47
C GLY A 6 -9.20 -7.40 30.66
N ARG A 7 -9.61 -8.50 31.31
CA ARG A 7 -10.47 -9.54 30.72
C ARG A 7 -11.95 -9.18 30.87
N GLY A 8 -12.32 -8.01 30.36
CA GLY A 8 -13.72 -7.69 30.15
C GLY A 8 -14.27 -8.46 28.93
N LYS A 9 -15.50 -8.99 29.01
CA LYS A 9 -16.23 -9.61 27.89
C LYS A 9 -16.27 -8.61 26.72
N GLY A 10 -15.44 -8.80 25.70
CA GLY A 10 -15.22 -7.87 24.60
C GLY A 10 -13.77 -7.41 24.44
N GLY A 11 -12.84 -7.93 25.24
CA GLY A 11 -11.44 -7.55 25.24
C GLY A 11 -10.70 -7.90 23.96
N TRP A 12 -9.86 -6.99 23.54
CA TRP A 12 -8.79 -7.15 22.58
C TRP A 12 -7.82 -8.22 23.08
N PRO A 13 -7.05 -8.91 22.20
CA PRO A 13 -6.02 -9.86 22.65
C PRO A 13 -5.07 -9.15 23.61
N GLY A 14 -4.97 -9.66 24.83
CA GLY A 14 -4.52 -8.95 26.03
C GLY A 14 -3.11 -8.35 25.99
N GLU A 15 -2.19 -8.82 25.16
CA GLU A 15 -0.82 -8.30 25.10
C GLU A 15 -0.67 -6.98 24.31
N TYR A 16 -1.63 -6.64 23.42
CA TYR A 16 -1.50 -5.50 22.50
C TYR A 16 -2.52 -4.39 22.72
N ALA A 17 -3.41 -4.54 23.68
CA ALA A 17 -4.50 -3.62 23.98
C ALA A 17 -4.51 -3.12 25.42
N ARG A 18 -3.36 -2.90 26.02
CA ARG A 18 -3.29 -2.27 27.35
C ARG A 18 -3.72 -0.82 27.25
N ARG A 19 -4.76 -0.46 27.99
CA ARG A 19 -5.12 0.94 28.24
C ARG A 19 -4.00 1.61 29.02
N VAL A 20 -3.45 2.68 28.51
CA VAL A 20 -2.58 3.58 29.26
C VAL A 20 -3.47 4.63 29.93
N ALA A 21 -3.42 4.73 31.25
CA ALA A 21 -4.12 5.79 31.99
C ALA A 21 -3.51 7.15 31.68
N ALA A 22 -4.30 8.22 31.78
CA ALA A 22 -3.81 9.58 31.59
C ALA A 22 -2.68 9.84 32.59
N GLY A 23 -1.47 10.15 32.10
CA GLY A 23 -0.28 10.41 32.90
C GLY A 23 0.73 9.26 33.03
N GLU A 24 0.38 8.02 32.64
CA GLU A 24 1.37 6.94 32.54
C GLU A 24 2.32 7.15 31.34
N LYS A 25 3.62 7.14 31.63
CA LYS A 25 4.62 7.00 30.54
C LYS A 25 4.52 5.59 30.00
N TYR A 26 3.91 5.44 28.83
CA TYR A 26 3.86 4.17 28.13
C TYR A 26 5.23 3.89 27.50
N GLU A 27 6.01 3.06 28.16
CA GLU A 27 7.11 2.35 27.52
C GLU A 27 6.55 1.12 26.79
N GLY A 28 5.78 1.36 25.76
CA GLY A 28 5.31 0.33 24.84
C GLY A 28 6.53 -0.25 24.15
N ARG A 29 7.01 -1.39 24.62
CA ARG A 29 8.11 -2.13 24.00
C ARG A 29 7.63 -2.71 22.69
N ILE A 30 7.63 -1.90 21.63
CA ILE A 30 7.63 -2.45 20.28
C ILE A 30 9.01 -3.07 20.09
N ASP A 31 9.06 -4.39 20.13
CA ASP A 31 10.27 -5.13 19.82
C ASP A 31 10.56 -4.99 18.32
N PRO A 32 11.66 -4.37 17.90
CA PRO A 32 11.99 -4.19 16.48
C PRO A 32 12.30 -5.51 15.77
N ALA A 33 12.61 -6.59 16.50
CA ALA A 33 12.80 -7.93 15.95
C ALA A 33 11.46 -8.70 15.81
N ARG A 34 10.38 -8.21 16.40
CA ARG A 34 9.09 -8.90 16.39
C ARG A 34 8.20 -8.46 15.24
N ARG A 35 7.70 -9.43 14.49
CA ARG A 35 6.64 -9.24 13.49
C ARG A 35 5.28 -9.28 14.18
N TYR A 36 4.54 -8.20 14.09
CA TYR A 36 3.18 -8.13 14.61
C TYR A 36 2.21 -8.75 13.62
N ARG A 37 1.58 -9.85 14.02
CA ARG A 37 0.57 -10.57 13.22
C ARG A 37 -0.75 -10.62 13.95
N PRO A 38 -1.88 -10.58 13.23
CA PRO A 38 -3.16 -10.76 13.86
C PRO A 38 -3.28 -12.18 14.42
N GLN A 39 -3.65 -12.30 15.69
CA GLN A 39 -3.79 -13.57 16.38
C GLN A 39 -5.20 -14.16 16.29
N SER A 40 -6.19 -13.34 15.94
CA SER A 40 -7.59 -13.72 15.88
C SER A 40 -8.23 -13.43 14.52
N PRO A 41 -9.23 -14.21 14.08
CA PRO A 41 -10.00 -13.87 12.90
C PRO A 41 -10.73 -12.53 13.07
N PRO A 42 -11.06 -11.82 11.96
CA PRO A 42 -11.88 -10.62 12.04
C PRO A 42 -13.26 -10.95 12.60
N ARG A 43 -13.79 -10.08 13.45
CA ARG A 43 -15.17 -10.22 13.96
C ARG A 43 -16.14 -9.96 12.81
N PRO A 44 -17.19 -10.80 12.66
CA PRO A 44 -18.24 -10.56 11.68
C PRO A 44 -18.86 -9.16 11.87
N GLY A 45 -19.16 -8.47 10.78
CA GLY A 45 -19.85 -7.18 10.79
C GLY A 45 -18.98 -5.94 11.01
N LEU A 46 -17.82 -6.03 11.67
CA LEU A 46 -16.98 -4.86 11.93
C LEU A 46 -16.27 -4.31 10.68
N GLY A 47 -15.97 -5.15 9.70
CA GLY A 47 -15.24 -4.76 8.49
C GLY A 47 -13.76 -4.46 8.71
N TYR A 48 -13.24 -4.62 9.92
CA TYR A 48 -11.82 -4.46 10.26
C TYR A 48 -11.41 -5.34 11.45
N ARG A 49 -10.09 -5.47 11.62
CA ARG A 49 -9.47 -6.09 12.78
C ARG A 49 -8.34 -5.19 13.27
N VAL A 50 -8.24 -4.99 14.57
CA VAL A 50 -7.11 -4.26 15.14
C VAL A 50 -5.90 -5.18 15.21
N ILE A 51 -4.78 -4.70 14.69
CA ILE A 51 -3.49 -5.41 14.72
C ILE A 51 -2.65 -4.87 15.87
N HIS A 52 -2.65 -3.54 16.04
CA HIS A 52 -1.93 -2.87 17.11
C HIS A 52 -2.61 -1.55 17.44
N GLN A 53 -2.69 -1.24 18.72
CA GLN A 53 -3.21 0.04 19.21
C GLN A 53 -2.39 0.48 20.41
N GLU A 54 -1.91 1.69 20.35
CA GLU A 54 -1.21 2.37 21.45
C GLU A 54 -1.61 3.86 21.48
N ARG A 55 -0.94 4.65 22.32
CA ARG A 55 -1.25 6.07 22.46
C ARG A 55 -1.11 6.85 21.15
N GLU A 56 -0.09 6.54 20.36
CA GLU A 56 0.30 7.32 19.18
C GLU A 56 -0.11 6.69 17.86
N LEU A 57 -0.30 5.36 17.85
CA LEU A 57 -0.53 4.57 16.63
C LEU A 57 -1.78 3.70 16.72
N PHE A 58 -2.40 3.54 15.57
CA PHE A 58 -3.45 2.56 15.36
C PHE A 58 -3.22 1.84 14.04
N VAL A 59 -2.86 0.56 14.11
CA VAL A 59 -2.68 -0.30 12.95
C VAL A 59 -3.83 -1.29 12.88
N VAL A 60 -4.52 -1.28 11.76
CA VAL A 60 -5.69 -2.15 11.53
C VAL A 60 -5.55 -2.91 10.23
N GLU A 61 -6.20 -4.05 10.14
CA GLU A 61 -6.47 -4.75 8.90
C GLU A 61 -7.89 -4.45 8.46
N LYS A 62 -8.01 -3.73 7.33
CA LYS A 62 -9.30 -3.43 6.69
C LYS A 62 -9.78 -4.65 5.90
N GLN A 63 -11.03 -5.02 6.03
CA GLN A 63 -11.69 -5.98 5.16
C GLN A 63 -12.03 -5.33 3.80
N PRO A 64 -12.24 -6.11 2.73
CA PRO A 64 -12.77 -5.58 1.47
C PRO A 64 -14.18 -5.03 1.67
N ARG A 65 -14.64 -4.23 0.70
CA ARG A 65 -15.98 -3.59 0.68
C ARG A 65 -16.24 -2.64 1.84
N LEU A 66 -15.19 -1.93 2.27
CA LEU A 66 -15.26 -0.86 3.26
C LEU A 66 -14.37 0.29 2.77
N LEU A 67 -14.88 1.52 2.81
CA LEU A 67 -14.07 2.71 2.55
C LEU A 67 -13.01 2.89 3.63
N SER A 68 -11.83 3.36 3.26
CA SER A 68 -10.79 3.68 4.26
C SER A 68 -11.10 4.99 4.99
N VAL A 69 -11.58 5.98 4.24
CA VAL A 69 -11.98 7.32 4.71
C VAL A 69 -13.25 7.75 3.97
N PRO A 70 -14.06 8.64 4.53
CA PRO A 70 -15.21 9.20 3.83
C PRO A 70 -14.82 9.83 2.49
N THR A 71 -15.68 9.75 1.50
CA THR A 71 -15.47 10.39 0.19
C THR A 71 -16.72 11.14 -0.25
N PRO A 72 -16.60 12.28 -0.94
CA PRO A 72 -17.75 13.04 -1.43
C PRO A 72 -18.67 12.24 -2.38
N LEU A 73 -18.11 11.22 -3.07
CA LEU A 73 -18.84 10.40 -4.04
C LEU A 73 -19.65 9.26 -3.41
N ARG A 74 -19.43 8.97 -2.12
CA ARG A 74 -20.05 7.86 -1.38
C ARG A 74 -20.34 8.31 0.06
N GLN A 75 -21.11 9.37 0.19
CA GLN A 75 -21.41 9.99 1.49
C GLN A 75 -22.27 9.10 2.39
N GLU A 76 -23.08 8.23 1.80
CA GLU A 76 -23.94 7.29 2.52
C GLU A 76 -23.22 5.99 2.93
N GLU A 77 -22.01 5.77 2.40
CA GLU A 77 -21.23 4.58 2.74
C GLU A 77 -20.34 4.84 3.95
N ASP A 78 -20.50 4.01 4.95
CA ASP A 78 -19.70 3.97 6.16
C ASP A 78 -18.21 3.73 5.85
N SER A 79 -17.34 4.36 6.61
CA SER A 79 -15.90 4.25 6.45
C SER A 79 -15.21 3.65 7.67
N LEU A 80 -14.02 3.09 7.44
CA LEU A 80 -13.18 2.54 8.50
C LEU A 80 -12.86 3.60 9.58
N VAL A 81 -12.57 4.84 9.17
CA VAL A 81 -12.26 5.92 10.12
C VAL A 81 -13.45 6.21 11.03
N GLU A 82 -14.67 6.28 10.47
CA GLU A 82 -15.88 6.52 11.25
C GLU A 82 -16.15 5.40 12.25
N ARG A 83 -16.05 4.14 11.82
CA ARG A 83 -16.18 2.96 12.69
C ARG A 83 -15.15 2.94 13.82
N LEU A 84 -13.91 3.31 13.51
CA LEU A 84 -12.85 3.40 14.51
C LEU A 84 -13.09 4.52 15.52
N LEU A 85 -13.52 5.70 15.06
CA LEU A 85 -13.87 6.82 15.94
C LEU A 85 -15.06 6.50 16.82
N GLU A 86 -16.07 5.81 16.30
CA GLU A 86 -17.23 5.35 17.08
C GLU A 86 -16.80 4.32 18.14
N ALA A 87 -15.97 3.33 17.76
CA ALA A 87 -15.43 2.37 18.70
C ALA A 87 -14.59 3.02 19.82
N GLU A 88 -13.85 4.08 19.54
CA GLU A 88 -13.11 4.83 20.56
C GLU A 88 -14.06 5.63 21.48
N ARG A 89 -15.13 6.24 20.93
CA ARG A 89 -16.17 6.92 21.74
C ARG A 89 -16.88 5.92 22.67
N ALA A 90 -17.25 4.76 22.16
CA ALA A 90 -17.85 3.69 22.95
C ALA A 90 -16.97 3.17 24.10
N ARG A 91 -15.66 3.39 24.01
CA ARG A 91 -14.68 3.11 25.08
C ARG A 91 -14.50 4.25 26.05
N GLY A 92 -15.24 5.33 25.91
CA GLY A 92 -15.18 6.50 26.78
C GLY A 92 -14.09 7.50 26.41
N VAL A 93 -13.52 7.43 25.19
CA VAL A 93 -12.61 8.48 24.70
C VAL A 93 -13.46 9.67 24.27
N ARG A 94 -13.41 10.77 25.04
CA ARG A 94 -14.28 11.94 24.84
C ARG A 94 -14.07 12.64 23.49
N ARG A 95 -12.83 12.71 23.01
CA ARG A 95 -12.45 13.36 21.74
C ARG A 95 -11.43 12.49 21.00
N PRO A 96 -11.87 11.37 20.40
CA PRO A 96 -10.97 10.54 19.64
C PRO A 96 -10.50 11.25 18.37
N ALA A 97 -9.21 11.20 18.10
CA ALA A 97 -8.61 11.74 16.90
C ALA A 97 -7.87 10.62 16.14
N LEU A 98 -8.13 10.50 14.85
CA LEU A 98 -7.43 9.58 13.96
C LEU A 98 -7.04 10.34 12.69
N TYR A 99 -5.76 10.32 12.38
CA TYR A 99 -5.19 10.95 11.19
C TYR A 99 -4.81 9.85 10.20
N ALA A 100 -5.51 9.83 9.06
CA ALA A 100 -5.25 8.87 8.00
C ALA A 100 -4.00 9.28 7.20
N LEU A 101 -2.96 8.47 7.22
CA LEU A 101 -1.71 8.70 6.49
C LEU A 101 -1.78 8.22 5.04
N HIS A 102 -2.60 7.22 4.79
CA HIS A 102 -2.85 6.65 3.47
C HIS A 102 -4.21 5.97 3.42
N ARG A 103 -4.61 5.59 2.20
CA ARG A 103 -5.90 4.93 1.96
C ARG A 103 -5.72 3.65 1.16
N ARG A 104 -6.71 2.78 1.19
CA ARG A 104 -6.88 1.62 0.34
C ARG A 104 -8.12 1.76 -0.49
N ASP A 105 -8.13 1.11 -1.65
CA ASP A 105 -9.35 1.03 -2.46
C ASP A 105 -10.42 0.24 -1.71
N TRP A 106 -11.67 0.44 -2.06
CA TRP A 106 -12.84 -0.19 -1.43
C TRP A 106 -12.70 -1.72 -1.36
N ASP A 107 -12.29 -2.36 -2.47
CA ASP A 107 -12.10 -3.81 -2.59
C ASP A 107 -10.77 -4.32 -2.03
N THR A 108 -9.79 -3.46 -1.78
CA THR A 108 -8.48 -3.86 -1.27
C THR A 108 -8.54 -4.12 0.23
N SER A 109 -8.11 -5.30 0.65
CA SER A 109 -7.95 -5.67 2.08
C SER A 109 -6.55 -5.41 2.59
N GLY A 110 -6.38 -5.46 3.92
CA GLY A 110 -5.07 -5.48 4.58
C GLY A 110 -4.73 -4.23 5.38
N LEU A 111 -3.47 -4.09 5.71
CA LEU A 111 -2.97 -3.17 6.70
C LEU A 111 -3.17 -1.70 6.35
N LEU A 112 -3.65 -0.93 7.33
CA LEU A 112 -3.76 0.53 7.35
C LEU A 112 -3.17 1.07 8.64
N LEU A 113 -2.50 2.23 8.53
CA LEU A 113 -1.90 2.97 9.63
C LEU A 113 -2.61 4.29 9.84
N PHE A 114 -2.97 4.57 11.07
CA PHE A 114 -3.47 5.86 11.53
C PHE A 114 -2.57 6.39 12.65
N ALA A 115 -2.31 7.68 12.64
CA ALA A 115 -1.77 8.37 13.79
C ALA A 115 -2.91 8.78 14.72
N ARG A 116 -2.66 8.80 16.02
CA ARG A 116 -3.64 9.18 17.06
C ARG A 116 -3.31 10.55 17.69
N SER A 117 -2.20 11.15 17.29
CA SER A 117 -1.82 12.50 17.67
C SER A 117 -1.24 13.26 16.48
N ARG A 118 -1.29 14.58 16.54
CA ARG A 118 -0.72 15.47 15.53
C ARG A 118 0.79 15.24 15.38
N ARG A 119 1.50 15.10 16.48
CA ARG A 119 2.94 14.81 16.51
C ARG A 119 3.29 13.50 15.78
N ALA A 120 2.53 12.44 16.06
CA ALA A 120 2.73 11.16 15.40
C ALA A 120 2.41 11.24 13.89
N PHE A 121 1.37 12.00 13.52
CA PHE A 121 1.01 12.24 12.13
C PHE A 121 2.15 12.91 11.36
N GLU A 122 2.69 14.02 11.87
CA GLU A 122 3.77 14.77 11.20
C GLU A 122 5.04 13.93 11.04
N ALA A 123 5.44 13.16 12.07
CA ALA A 123 6.58 12.28 12.00
C ALA A 123 6.40 11.12 10.98
N LEU A 124 5.20 10.56 10.87
CA LEU A 124 4.89 9.52 9.90
C LEU A 124 4.69 10.09 8.48
N GLU A 125 4.07 11.27 8.34
CA GLU A 125 3.93 11.96 7.07
C GLU A 125 5.30 12.25 6.44
N ALA A 126 6.27 12.71 7.23
CA ALA A 126 7.65 12.89 6.77
C ALA A 126 8.23 11.58 6.19
N GLN A 127 7.94 10.43 6.80
CA GLN A 127 8.37 9.13 6.29
C GLN A 127 7.64 8.74 4.98
N PHE A 128 6.39 9.14 4.78
CA PHE A 128 5.71 8.96 3.48
C PHE A 128 6.32 9.85 2.41
N VAL A 129 6.64 11.10 2.73
CA VAL A 129 7.30 12.06 1.82
C VAL A 129 8.68 11.55 1.40
N THR A 130 9.50 11.10 2.35
CA THR A 130 10.84 10.55 2.11
C THR A 130 10.82 9.12 1.57
N ARG A 131 9.63 8.50 1.43
CA ARG A 131 9.43 7.14 0.90
C ARG A 131 10.13 6.05 1.73
N THR A 132 10.34 6.28 3.03
CA THR A 132 10.96 5.31 3.93
C THR A 132 9.99 4.29 4.52
N ILE A 133 8.67 4.54 4.40
CA ILE A 133 7.64 3.56 4.74
C ILE A 133 7.53 2.50 3.64
N GLU A 134 7.80 1.25 4.02
CA GLU A 134 7.65 0.11 3.12
C GLU A 134 6.22 -0.45 3.18
N ARG A 135 5.62 -0.61 2.00
CA ARG A 135 4.26 -1.16 1.84
C ARG A 135 4.31 -2.28 0.83
N ILE A 136 4.14 -3.51 1.31
CA ILE A 136 4.21 -4.71 0.47
C ILE A 136 2.82 -5.33 0.39
N TYR A 137 2.43 -5.68 -0.84
CA TYR A 137 1.13 -6.28 -1.15
C TYR A 137 1.32 -7.68 -1.71
N THR A 138 0.33 -8.53 -1.47
CA THR A 138 0.11 -9.73 -2.27
C THR A 138 -0.94 -9.42 -3.33
N ALA A 139 -0.62 -9.73 -4.59
CA ALA A 139 -1.49 -9.55 -5.73
C ALA A 139 -1.55 -10.82 -6.57
N VAL A 140 -2.71 -11.12 -7.16
CA VAL A 140 -2.84 -12.22 -8.13
C VAL A 140 -3.21 -11.62 -9.47
N ALA A 141 -2.27 -11.67 -10.41
CA ALA A 141 -2.39 -11.12 -11.75
C ALA A 141 -2.79 -12.21 -12.77
N THR A 142 -3.53 -11.84 -13.80
CA THR A 142 -3.91 -12.72 -14.89
C THR A 142 -2.71 -13.04 -15.78
N GLY A 143 -2.58 -14.28 -16.20
CA GLY A 143 -1.53 -14.72 -17.11
C GLY A 143 -0.16 -14.87 -16.45
N ARG A 144 0.82 -15.17 -17.28
CA ARG A 144 2.20 -15.42 -16.85
C ARG A 144 3.02 -14.13 -16.94
N VAL A 145 3.45 -13.59 -15.81
CA VAL A 145 4.42 -12.48 -15.76
C VAL A 145 5.81 -13.08 -15.90
N GLU A 146 6.51 -12.77 -17.01
CA GLU A 146 7.77 -13.46 -17.35
C GLU A 146 8.97 -13.06 -16.50
N PRO A 147 9.32 -11.78 -16.28
CA PRO A 147 10.43 -11.42 -15.43
C PRO A 147 10.12 -11.76 -13.97
N ASP A 148 11.09 -12.38 -13.26
CA ASP A 148 10.94 -12.72 -11.85
C ASP A 148 10.77 -11.50 -10.95
N GLU A 149 11.34 -10.38 -11.38
CA GLU A 149 11.17 -9.09 -10.74
C GLU A 149 11.17 -7.97 -11.78
N GLY A 150 10.57 -6.85 -11.43
CA GLY A 150 10.52 -5.71 -12.34
C GLY A 150 9.97 -4.46 -11.68
N ARG A 151 9.92 -3.40 -12.48
CA ARG A 151 9.49 -2.07 -12.07
C ARG A 151 8.61 -1.44 -13.15
N PHE A 152 7.44 -0.98 -12.73
CA PHE A 152 6.60 -0.09 -13.54
C PHE A 152 6.82 1.34 -13.07
N GLN A 153 7.03 2.24 -14.02
CA GLN A 153 7.16 3.67 -13.75
C GLN A 153 6.43 4.44 -14.83
N SER A 154 5.47 5.25 -14.42
CA SER A 154 4.69 6.10 -15.32
C SER A 154 4.19 7.35 -14.56
N ARG A 155 3.52 8.24 -15.28
CA ARG A 155 2.76 9.33 -14.66
C ARG A 155 1.28 8.99 -14.74
N LEU A 156 0.61 8.95 -13.60
CA LEU A 156 -0.81 8.62 -13.52
C LEU A 156 -1.67 9.88 -13.43
N VAL A 157 -2.71 9.91 -14.24
CA VAL A 157 -3.75 10.95 -14.26
C VAL A 157 -5.12 10.33 -14.07
N GLU A 158 -6.01 11.06 -13.42
CA GLU A 158 -7.40 10.68 -13.27
C GLU A 158 -8.25 11.39 -14.30
N ASP A 159 -8.97 10.64 -15.12
CA ASP A 159 -9.98 11.18 -16.02
C ASP A 159 -11.17 11.74 -15.21
N ARG A 160 -11.49 13.01 -15.40
CA ARG A 160 -12.52 13.72 -14.60
C ARG A 160 -13.94 13.20 -14.84
N ARG A 161 -14.21 12.61 -16.01
CA ARG A 161 -15.56 12.13 -16.37
C ARG A 161 -15.77 10.69 -15.90
N SER A 162 -14.86 9.81 -16.25
CA SER A 162 -14.97 8.38 -15.91
C SER A 162 -14.43 8.05 -14.52
N LEU A 163 -13.70 8.95 -13.87
CA LEU A 163 -12.98 8.76 -12.62
C LEU A 163 -11.98 7.59 -12.69
N LYS A 164 -11.63 7.15 -13.89
CA LYS A 164 -10.61 6.13 -14.11
C LYS A 164 -9.22 6.76 -14.10
N VAL A 165 -8.27 6.03 -13.57
CA VAL A 165 -6.85 6.42 -13.58
C VAL A 165 -6.17 5.68 -14.74
N HIS A 166 -5.32 6.36 -15.45
CA HIS A 166 -4.50 5.80 -16.53
C HIS A 166 -3.14 6.49 -16.60
N SER A 167 -2.19 5.87 -17.31
CA SER A 167 -0.89 6.49 -17.56
C SER A 167 -0.99 7.57 -18.62
N THR A 168 -0.23 8.65 -18.43
CA THR A 168 -0.08 9.73 -19.43
C THR A 168 1.37 9.93 -19.81
N ARG A 169 1.60 10.27 -21.09
CA ARG A 169 2.90 10.70 -21.62
C ARG A 169 2.99 12.22 -21.84
N ARG A 170 1.90 12.94 -21.59
CA ARG A 170 1.85 14.40 -21.79
C ARG A 170 2.77 15.10 -20.79
N PRO A 171 3.69 15.95 -21.22
CA PRO A 171 4.54 16.73 -20.33
C PRO A 171 3.72 17.55 -19.33
N GLY A 172 4.16 17.58 -18.08
CA GLY A 172 3.47 18.32 -17.01
C GLY A 172 2.19 17.68 -16.45
N GLU A 173 1.61 16.65 -17.12
CA GLU A 173 0.39 16.01 -16.68
C GLU A 173 0.65 14.80 -15.78
N GLY A 174 -0.28 14.53 -14.87
CA GLY A 174 -0.25 13.37 -13.98
C GLY A 174 0.81 13.46 -12.87
N LYS A 175 0.84 12.45 -12.01
CA LYS A 175 1.78 12.34 -10.88
C LYS A 175 2.62 11.08 -11.04
N GLU A 176 3.92 11.17 -10.75
CA GLU A 176 4.82 10.02 -10.80
C GLU A 176 4.29 8.85 -9.97
N ALA A 177 4.33 7.66 -10.56
CA ALA A 177 3.93 6.40 -9.99
C ALA A 177 5.01 5.35 -10.23
N ILE A 178 5.47 4.69 -9.14
CA ILE A 178 6.53 3.68 -9.18
C ILE A 178 6.06 2.46 -8.39
N THR A 179 5.96 1.32 -9.06
CA THR A 179 5.56 0.02 -8.52
C THR A 179 6.65 -1.00 -8.84
N GLU A 180 7.23 -1.60 -7.82
CA GLU A 180 8.18 -2.71 -7.95
C GLU A 180 7.46 -4.01 -7.65
N TYR A 181 7.83 -5.10 -8.33
CA TYR A 181 7.26 -6.41 -8.07
C TYR A 181 8.31 -7.51 -8.07
N LYS A 182 7.99 -8.59 -7.35
CA LYS A 182 8.68 -9.88 -7.44
C LYS A 182 7.63 -10.97 -7.63
N VAL A 183 7.90 -11.88 -8.55
CA VAL A 183 7.09 -13.11 -8.72
C VAL A 183 7.33 -13.99 -7.51
N THR A 184 6.26 -14.39 -6.83
CA THR A 184 6.32 -15.35 -5.72
C THR A 184 5.90 -16.75 -6.16
N GLU A 185 4.99 -16.84 -7.13
CA GLU A 185 4.54 -18.11 -7.69
C GLU A 185 3.93 -17.90 -9.08
N ARG A 186 4.28 -18.75 -10.05
CA ARG A 186 3.61 -18.83 -11.35
C ARG A 186 2.64 -19.99 -11.35
N LEU A 187 1.38 -19.69 -11.62
CA LEU A 187 0.29 -20.64 -11.74
C LEU A 187 -0.05 -20.86 -13.22
N PRO A 188 -0.79 -21.89 -13.58
CA PRO A 188 -1.12 -22.19 -14.99
C PRO A 188 -1.69 -21.02 -15.79
N ARG A 189 -2.53 -20.18 -15.16
CA ARG A 189 -3.21 -19.03 -15.81
C ARG A 189 -3.04 -17.71 -15.05
N ALA A 190 -2.18 -17.67 -14.05
CA ALA A 190 -2.01 -16.49 -13.20
C ALA A 190 -0.60 -16.42 -12.63
N THR A 191 -0.26 -15.26 -12.09
CA THR A 191 0.99 -15.04 -11.36
C THR A 191 0.69 -14.39 -10.01
N VAL A 192 1.24 -14.96 -8.95
CA VAL A 192 1.20 -14.37 -7.62
C VAL A 192 2.41 -13.46 -7.47
N LEU A 193 2.16 -12.20 -7.12
CA LEU A 193 3.17 -11.16 -7.02
C LEU A 193 3.27 -10.62 -5.60
N SER A 194 4.50 -10.37 -5.17
CA SER A 194 4.81 -9.48 -4.05
C SER A 194 5.13 -8.10 -4.62
N ILE A 195 4.32 -7.10 -4.29
CA ILE A 195 4.42 -5.76 -4.86
C ILE A 195 4.86 -4.77 -3.79
N SER A 196 5.89 -3.97 -4.10
CA SER A 196 6.38 -2.87 -3.26
C SER A 196 6.03 -1.52 -3.90
N LEU A 197 5.43 -0.63 -3.12
CA LEU A 197 5.05 0.71 -3.57
C LEU A 197 6.05 1.76 -3.12
N ARG A 198 6.73 2.41 -4.08
CA ARG A 198 7.54 3.61 -3.84
C ARG A 198 6.69 4.88 -3.79
N THR A 199 5.58 4.89 -4.51
CA THR A 199 4.57 5.94 -4.51
C THR A 199 3.21 5.34 -4.12
N GLY A 200 2.18 6.17 -3.89
CA GLY A 200 0.85 5.69 -3.48
C GLY A 200 -0.28 6.43 -4.21
N ARG A 201 -0.33 6.34 -5.55
CA ARG A 201 -1.40 6.96 -6.33
C ARG A 201 -2.65 6.09 -6.31
N ARG A 202 -3.81 6.71 -6.56
CA ARG A 202 -5.09 6.00 -6.68
C ARG A 202 -4.98 4.89 -7.73
N ASN A 203 -5.45 3.69 -7.41
CA ASN A 203 -5.47 2.51 -8.28
C ASN A 203 -4.10 2.12 -8.89
N GLN A 204 -2.98 2.63 -8.39
CA GLN A 204 -1.66 2.53 -9.01
C GLN A 204 -1.27 1.10 -9.42
N ILE A 205 -1.37 0.13 -8.52
CA ILE A 205 -1.03 -1.28 -8.79
C ILE A 205 -1.93 -1.83 -9.89
N ARG A 206 -3.21 -1.53 -9.82
CA ARG A 206 -4.26 -2.01 -10.73
C ARG A 206 -4.02 -1.51 -12.15
N VAL A 207 -3.71 -0.22 -12.30
CA VAL A 207 -3.39 0.42 -13.59
C VAL A 207 -2.12 -0.16 -14.18
N HIS A 208 -1.02 -0.17 -13.43
CA HIS A 208 0.27 -0.64 -13.93
C HIS A 208 0.21 -2.08 -14.43
N LEU A 209 -0.42 -2.98 -13.67
CA LEU A 209 -0.54 -4.38 -14.09
C LEU A 209 -1.50 -4.55 -15.27
N ALA A 210 -2.59 -3.80 -15.34
CA ALA A 210 -3.52 -3.85 -16.46
C ALA A 210 -2.87 -3.33 -17.74
N GLU A 211 -2.15 -2.22 -17.70
CA GLU A 211 -1.43 -1.64 -18.84
C GLU A 211 -0.27 -2.54 -19.31
N ALA A 212 0.31 -3.34 -18.40
CA ALA A 212 1.29 -4.37 -18.73
C ALA A 212 0.66 -5.66 -19.33
N GLY A 213 -0.66 -5.73 -19.49
CA GLY A 213 -1.36 -6.92 -20.00
C GLY A 213 -1.68 -7.99 -18.95
N HIS A 214 -1.42 -7.71 -17.68
CA HIS A 214 -1.62 -8.62 -16.54
C HIS A 214 -2.58 -8.05 -15.49
N PRO A 215 -3.85 -7.71 -15.82
CA PRO A 215 -4.78 -7.16 -14.87
C PRO A 215 -4.96 -8.09 -13.67
N LEU A 216 -5.26 -7.51 -12.51
CA LEU A 216 -5.55 -8.29 -11.31
C LEU A 216 -6.83 -9.11 -11.49
N ILE A 217 -6.81 -10.34 -10.99
CA ILE A 217 -8.00 -11.21 -11.03
C ILE A 217 -9.12 -10.58 -10.19
N GLY A 218 -10.34 -10.55 -10.75
CA GLY A 218 -11.52 -9.98 -10.12
C GLY A 218 -11.60 -8.45 -10.14
N ASP A 219 -10.66 -7.77 -10.81
CA ASP A 219 -10.71 -6.32 -11.00
C ASP A 219 -11.72 -5.95 -12.10
N ARG A 220 -12.87 -5.41 -11.67
CA ARG A 220 -13.96 -5.03 -12.58
C ARG A 220 -13.69 -3.75 -13.38
N SER A 221 -12.75 -2.92 -12.94
CA SER A 221 -12.48 -1.62 -13.57
C SER A 221 -11.36 -1.69 -14.60
N TYR A 222 -10.34 -2.49 -14.34
CA TYR A 222 -9.13 -2.60 -15.16
C TYR A 222 -8.90 -4.00 -15.75
N GLY A 223 -9.72 -4.97 -15.37
CA GLY A 223 -9.65 -6.35 -15.83
C GLY A 223 -11.03 -6.92 -16.09
N LYS A 224 -11.24 -8.16 -15.64
CA LYS A 224 -12.51 -8.89 -15.79
C LYS A 224 -12.99 -9.40 -14.42
N PRO A 225 -14.33 -9.50 -14.21
CA PRO A 225 -14.86 -10.23 -13.07
C PRO A 225 -14.32 -11.66 -13.02
N SER A 226 -14.28 -12.23 -11.82
CA SER A 226 -13.88 -13.63 -11.63
C SER A 226 -15.00 -14.40 -10.95
N PRO A 227 -15.29 -15.64 -11.39
CA PRO A 227 -16.25 -16.50 -10.70
C PRO A 227 -15.71 -17.03 -9.35
N ILE A 228 -14.40 -16.99 -9.14
CA ILE A 228 -13.75 -17.57 -7.96
C ILE A 228 -13.63 -16.53 -6.83
N ILE A 229 -13.41 -15.26 -7.16
CA ILE A 229 -13.26 -14.18 -6.20
C ILE A 229 -14.13 -12.97 -6.59
N GLY A 230 -14.97 -12.51 -5.67
CA GLY A 230 -15.93 -11.42 -5.92
C GLY A 230 -15.34 -10.02 -5.83
N ARG A 231 -14.03 -9.84 -5.81
CA ARG A 231 -13.31 -8.58 -5.66
C ARG A 231 -11.91 -8.63 -6.30
N THR A 232 -11.25 -7.49 -6.38
CA THR A 232 -9.85 -7.40 -6.82
C THR A 232 -8.95 -8.23 -5.89
N ALA A 233 -8.14 -9.13 -6.45
CA ALA A 233 -7.21 -9.99 -5.73
C ALA A 233 -5.95 -9.21 -5.30
N LEU A 234 -6.15 -8.27 -4.39
CA LEU A 234 -5.12 -7.38 -3.84
C LEU A 234 -5.24 -7.28 -2.32
N HIS A 235 -4.11 -7.43 -1.61
CA HIS A 235 -4.04 -7.40 -0.16
C HIS A 235 -2.77 -6.70 0.33
N ALA A 236 -2.92 -5.69 1.18
CA ALA A 236 -1.79 -5.01 1.82
C ALA A 236 -1.24 -5.87 2.95
N ARG A 237 -0.17 -6.61 2.64
CA ARG A 237 0.36 -7.67 3.49
C ARG A 237 1.31 -7.17 4.57
N ILE A 238 2.29 -6.34 4.21
CA ILE A 238 3.34 -5.89 5.13
C ILE A 238 3.40 -4.37 5.14
N LEU A 239 3.58 -3.83 6.34
CA LEU A 239 3.80 -2.42 6.59
C LEU A 239 5.00 -2.28 7.53
N ARG A 240 6.06 -1.55 7.07
CA ARG A 240 7.27 -1.27 7.85
C ARG A 240 7.51 0.23 7.90
N PHE A 241 7.84 0.74 9.07
CA PHE A 241 8.16 2.15 9.26
C PHE A 241 8.99 2.36 10.53
N LEU A 242 9.49 3.57 10.74
CA LEU A 242 10.07 3.96 12.01
C LEU A 242 8.96 4.48 12.92
N HIS A 243 8.89 3.95 14.14
CA HIS A 243 7.94 4.39 15.14
C HIS A 243 8.09 5.90 15.41
N PRO A 244 7.00 6.71 15.35
CA PRO A 244 7.08 8.17 15.31
C PRO A 244 7.68 8.81 16.57
N ILE A 245 7.68 8.09 17.70
CA ILE A 245 8.21 8.60 18.96
C ILE A 245 9.55 7.98 19.32
N THR A 246 9.70 6.66 19.15
CA THR A 246 10.91 5.95 19.58
C THR A 246 11.97 5.84 18.50
N GLY A 247 11.64 6.12 17.23
CA GLY A 247 12.52 5.94 16.08
C GLY A 247 12.88 4.49 15.74
N ARG A 248 12.38 3.52 16.48
CA ARG A 248 12.66 2.10 16.26
C ARG A 248 11.92 1.61 15.02
N ARG A 249 12.54 0.75 14.22
CA ARG A 249 11.89 0.08 13.09
C ARG A 249 10.85 -0.91 13.58
N VAL A 250 9.66 -0.86 13.01
CA VAL A 250 8.55 -1.76 13.32
C VAL A 250 8.01 -2.41 12.05
N GLU A 251 7.55 -3.65 12.17
CA GLU A 251 6.95 -4.41 11.08
C GLU A 251 5.61 -4.99 11.53
N PHE A 252 4.59 -4.77 10.70
CA PHE A 252 3.28 -5.39 10.83
C PHE A 252 3.03 -6.28 9.63
N GLU A 253 2.48 -7.47 9.86
CA GLU A 253 2.14 -8.40 8.80
C GLU A 253 0.69 -8.89 8.95
N SER A 254 -0.03 -8.94 7.83
CA SER A 254 -1.35 -9.55 7.69
C SER A 254 -1.30 -10.57 6.57
N ALA A 255 -1.57 -11.83 6.87
CA ALA A 255 -1.60 -12.88 5.87
C ALA A 255 -2.76 -12.66 4.87
N PRO A 256 -2.60 -13.04 3.59
CA PRO A 256 -3.68 -12.96 2.62
C PRO A 256 -4.96 -13.64 3.16
N PRO A 257 -6.13 -13.00 3.03
CA PRO A 257 -7.38 -13.53 3.58
C PRO A 257 -7.85 -14.78 2.83
N ARG A 258 -8.85 -15.46 3.41
CA ARG A 258 -9.31 -16.78 2.94
C ARG A 258 -9.68 -16.80 1.46
N ASP A 259 -10.31 -15.76 0.95
CA ASP A 259 -10.74 -15.66 -0.45
C ASP A 259 -9.54 -15.62 -1.42
N ILE A 260 -8.49 -14.84 -1.12
CA ILE A 260 -7.26 -14.82 -1.94
C ILE A 260 -6.51 -16.15 -1.84
N ARG A 261 -6.42 -16.74 -0.65
CA ARG A 261 -5.79 -18.07 -0.50
C ARG A 261 -6.56 -19.16 -1.24
N HIS A 262 -7.90 -19.09 -1.21
CA HIS A 262 -8.77 -20.00 -1.97
C HIS A 262 -8.56 -19.82 -3.47
N LEU A 263 -8.55 -18.58 -3.97
CA LEU A 263 -8.25 -18.27 -5.36
C LEU A 263 -6.92 -18.91 -5.81
N ILE A 264 -5.84 -18.70 -5.06
CA ILE A 264 -4.52 -19.27 -5.38
C ILE A 264 -4.60 -20.81 -5.39
N LYS A 265 -5.29 -21.41 -4.40
CA LYS A 265 -5.45 -22.87 -4.34
C LYS A 265 -6.21 -23.45 -5.54
N VAL A 266 -7.26 -22.78 -6.01
CA VAL A 266 -8.04 -23.19 -7.20
C VAL A 266 -7.18 -23.06 -8.44
N LEU A 267 -6.57 -21.89 -8.68
CA LEU A 267 -5.74 -21.62 -9.85
C LEU A 267 -4.51 -22.55 -9.96
N ARG A 268 -4.00 -23.05 -8.84
CA ARG A 268 -2.88 -24.00 -8.82
C ARG A 268 -3.26 -25.36 -9.37
N LYS A 269 -4.56 -25.72 -9.34
CA LYS A 269 -5.09 -27.00 -9.83
C LYS A 269 -5.60 -26.92 -11.27
N GLU A 270 -5.71 -25.74 -11.86
CA GLU A 270 -6.12 -25.58 -13.25
C GLU A 270 -5.06 -26.16 -14.19
N GLU A 271 -5.49 -26.65 -15.34
CA GLU A 271 -4.58 -27.03 -16.41
C GLU A 271 -3.96 -25.77 -17.06
N PRO A 272 -2.70 -25.84 -17.52
CA PRO A 272 -2.09 -24.76 -18.28
C PRO A 272 -3.01 -24.35 -19.44
N ALA A 273 -3.22 -23.05 -19.61
CA ALA A 273 -3.86 -22.56 -20.83
C ALA A 273 -3.01 -23.03 -22.03
N GLY A 274 -3.63 -23.66 -22.99
CA GLY A 274 -2.97 -23.93 -24.27
C GLY A 274 -2.29 -22.65 -24.80
N PRO A 275 -1.31 -22.74 -25.71
CA PRO A 275 -0.55 -21.60 -26.17
C PRO A 275 -1.51 -20.49 -26.62
N ALA A 276 -1.43 -19.34 -25.93
CA ALA A 276 -2.21 -18.16 -26.29
C ALA A 276 -1.81 -17.73 -27.72
N PRO A 277 -2.76 -17.33 -28.59
CA PRO A 277 -2.41 -16.73 -29.86
C PRO A 277 -1.45 -15.55 -29.58
N HIS A 278 -0.32 -15.57 -30.26
CA HIS A 278 0.78 -14.63 -30.10
C HIS A 278 0.26 -13.21 -30.37
N ARG A 279 -0.16 -12.51 -29.34
CA ARG A 279 -0.33 -11.05 -29.39
C ARG A 279 1.03 -10.45 -29.10
N PRO A 280 1.63 -9.68 -30.02
CA PRO A 280 2.87 -9.01 -29.73
C PRO A 280 2.67 -8.16 -28.47
N ALA A 281 3.59 -8.32 -27.51
CA ALA A 281 3.58 -7.55 -26.27
C ALA A 281 3.53 -6.05 -26.62
N PRO A 282 2.70 -5.25 -25.95
CA PRO A 282 2.83 -3.81 -26.05
C PRO A 282 4.26 -3.46 -25.62
N HIS A 283 4.97 -2.73 -26.48
CA HIS A 283 6.35 -2.34 -26.25
C HIS A 283 6.52 -1.83 -24.81
N PRO A 284 7.53 -2.32 -24.06
CA PRO A 284 7.85 -1.73 -22.76
C PRO A 284 8.12 -0.24 -23.00
N PRO A 285 7.71 0.67 -22.09
CA PRO A 285 8.07 2.05 -22.19
C PRO A 285 9.58 2.12 -22.31
N ALA A 286 10.07 2.76 -23.39
CA ALA A 286 11.49 2.85 -23.72
C ALA A 286 12.27 3.23 -22.45
N ALA A 287 13.18 2.36 -22.03
CA ALA A 287 14.18 2.70 -21.03
C ALA A 287 14.86 3.99 -21.54
N ALA A 288 14.82 5.04 -20.72
CA ALA A 288 15.49 6.27 -21.04
C ALA A 288 16.95 5.95 -21.34
N ALA A 289 17.33 6.07 -22.61
CA ALA A 289 18.70 5.94 -23.06
C ALA A 289 19.53 6.91 -22.21
N ALA A 290 20.55 6.39 -21.56
CA ALA A 290 21.52 7.20 -20.84
C ALA A 290 22.19 8.13 -21.84
N GLU A 291 21.75 9.38 -21.85
CA GLU A 291 22.34 10.45 -22.65
C GLU A 291 23.75 10.70 -22.13
N LYS A 292 24.74 10.20 -22.88
CA LYS A 292 26.14 10.48 -22.63
C LYS A 292 26.34 11.99 -22.84
N VAL A 293 26.36 12.74 -21.74
CA VAL A 293 26.77 14.13 -21.72
C VAL A 293 28.21 14.21 -22.22
N ARG A 294 28.39 14.53 -23.50
CA ARG A 294 29.68 14.93 -24.06
C ARG A 294 30.03 16.32 -23.53
N VAL A 295 30.85 16.36 -22.50
CA VAL A 295 31.50 17.59 -22.05
C VAL A 295 32.42 18.06 -23.20
N ARG A 296 31.99 19.06 -23.95
CA ARG A 296 32.85 19.77 -24.89
C ARG A 296 33.82 20.63 -24.09
N ALA A 297 35.09 20.25 -24.12
CA ALA A 297 36.17 21.07 -23.60
C ALA A 297 36.24 22.38 -24.40
N ARG A 298 36.17 23.51 -23.72
CA ARG A 298 36.40 24.83 -24.32
C ARG A 298 37.88 24.99 -24.69
N PRO A 299 38.25 25.46 -25.91
CA PRO A 299 39.62 25.72 -26.23
C PRO A 299 40.17 26.92 -25.44
N ARG A 300 41.35 26.74 -24.87
CA ARG A 300 42.10 27.81 -24.18
C ARG A 300 42.43 28.94 -25.19
N ARG A 301 41.98 30.16 -24.92
CA ARG A 301 42.40 31.36 -25.63
C ARG A 301 43.91 31.60 -25.36
N ALA A 302 44.71 31.56 -26.42
CA ALA A 302 46.10 31.97 -26.41
C ALA A 302 46.19 33.51 -26.18
N GLY A 303 47.01 33.89 -25.21
CA GLY A 303 47.26 35.28 -24.86
C GLY A 303 48.00 36.00 -25.96
N ARG A 304 47.45 37.11 -26.47
CA ARG A 304 48.13 38.09 -27.30
C ARG A 304 48.99 38.98 -26.42
N ARG A 305 50.32 38.90 -26.60
CA ARG A 305 51.28 39.88 -26.09
C ARG A 305 51.06 41.21 -26.82
N GLY A 306 50.66 42.24 -26.08
CA GLY A 306 50.67 43.59 -26.59
C GLY A 306 52.07 44.19 -26.58
N LYS A 307 52.49 44.69 -27.73
CA LYS A 307 53.62 45.58 -27.86
C LYS A 307 53.18 46.96 -27.41
N ARG A 308 54.03 47.63 -26.62
CA ARG A 308 53.99 49.10 -26.42
C ARG A 308 54.64 49.77 -27.57
N PRO A 309 54.19 50.94 -27.99
CA PRO A 309 55.03 51.98 -28.67
C PRO A 309 55.28 53.14 -27.71
N GLY A 310 56.34 53.77 -27.95
CA GLY A 310 57.03 54.90 -27.42
C GLY A 310 56.29 56.20 -27.12
#